data_b18540dc1b83737970059af89d8918aa
#
_entry.id   b18540dc1b83737970059af89d8918aa
#
_cell.length_a   1.000
_cell.length_b   1.000
_cell.length_c   1.000
_cell.angle_alpha   90.00
_cell.angle_beta   90.00
_cell.angle_gamma   90.00
#
_symmetry.space_group_name_H-M   'P 1'
#
loop_
_entity.id
_entity.type
_entity.pdbx_description
1 polymer ?
#
loop_
_entity_poly.entity_id
_entity_poly.type
_entity_poly.pdbx_seq_one_letter_code
_entity_poly.pdbx_strand_id
1 'polypeptide(L)'
;MRFVAWMVVWACAGAHGATLCDIGRRQSPIDIRPGTTARQALPPLNFDYHAAPLKLADDGHTVRVRFGRGSELRIGKERYGLQQFHFHTPGGDRIAGEEFPMAAHLLHKSASGQLLAVVVLFRLGKENPLLASLLPLIPARADGDHSPMGVTVDARSLLPSGRGYFRYPGSLTAPPCTEGVEWVVLKQPLELSPAQLARYRQRFADNARAVQPLHGRVVLESP
;
A
#
# COMPACT_ATOMS: atom_id res chain seq x y z
N MET A 1 -44.55 -1.93 -53.02
CA MET A 1 -44.60 -1.59 -51.58
C MET A 1 -43.44 -2.28 -50.87
N ARG A 2 -42.41 -1.54 -50.46
CA ARG A 2 -41.22 -2.07 -49.75
C ARG A 2 -41.40 -1.75 -48.27
N PHE A 3 -41.54 -2.77 -47.43
CA PHE A 3 -41.57 -2.65 -45.97
C PHE A 3 -40.10 -2.51 -45.46
N VAL A 4 -39.78 -1.36 -44.88
CA VAL A 4 -38.54 -1.14 -44.16
C VAL A 4 -38.79 -1.56 -42.71
N ALA A 5 -38.19 -2.69 -42.30
CA ALA A 5 -38.21 -3.13 -40.91
C ALA A 5 -37.15 -2.34 -40.11
N TRP A 6 -37.60 -1.55 -39.14
CA TRP A 6 -36.72 -0.88 -38.16
C TRP A 6 -36.31 -1.89 -37.09
N MET A 7 -35.04 -2.27 -37.10
CA MET A 7 -34.46 -3.07 -36.02
C MET A 7 -34.09 -2.13 -34.86
N VAL A 8 -34.89 -2.22 -33.77
CA VAL A 8 -34.55 -1.52 -32.51
C VAL A 8 -33.48 -2.34 -31.82
N VAL A 9 -32.23 -1.84 -31.84
CA VAL A 9 -31.12 -2.40 -31.06
C VAL A 9 -31.29 -1.91 -29.63
N TRP A 10 -31.75 -2.80 -28.75
CA TRP A 10 -31.69 -2.57 -27.30
C TRP A 10 -30.23 -2.70 -26.86
N ALA A 11 -29.57 -1.58 -26.57
CA ALA A 11 -28.31 -1.54 -25.84
C ALA A 11 -28.60 -1.96 -24.40
N CYS A 12 -28.28 -3.20 -24.06
CA CYS A 12 -28.19 -3.61 -22.66
C CYS A 12 -27.02 -2.84 -22.00
N ALA A 13 -27.32 -1.70 -21.38
CA ALA A 13 -26.43 -1.10 -20.42
C ALA A 13 -26.32 -2.06 -19.24
N GLY A 14 -25.24 -2.84 -19.19
CA GLY A 14 -24.93 -3.69 -18.06
C GLY A 14 -24.81 -2.83 -16.81
N ALA A 15 -25.79 -2.92 -15.91
CA ALA A 15 -25.71 -2.33 -14.58
C ALA A 15 -24.58 -3.06 -13.84
N HIS A 16 -23.38 -2.48 -13.85
CA HIS A 16 -22.31 -2.89 -12.95
C HIS A 16 -22.78 -2.49 -11.53
N GLY A 17 -23.14 -3.49 -10.73
CA GLY A 17 -23.52 -3.24 -9.33
C GLY A 17 -22.42 -2.48 -8.62
N ALA A 18 -22.79 -1.52 -7.75
CA ALA A 18 -21.86 -0.74 -6.96
C ALA A 18 -20.94 -1.67 -6.15
N THR A 19 -19.63 -1.46 -6.28
CA THR A 19 -18.60 -2.24 -5.58
C THR A 19 -18.32 -1.65 -4.20
N LEU A 20 -17.61 -2.37 -3.32
CA LEU A 20 -17.12 -1.79 -2.06
C LEU A 20 -16.25 -0.57 -2.29
N CYS A 21 -15.60 -0.46 -3.46
CA CYS A 21 -14.84 0.73 -3.82
C CYS A 21 -15.70 1.99 -3.88
N ASP A 22 -16.99 1.85 -4.21
CA ASP A 22 -17.93 2.95 -4.42
C ASP A 22 -18.77 3.25 -3.18
N ILE A 23 -19.18 2.20 -2.45
CA ILE A 23 -20.16 2.31 -1.35
C ILE A 23 -19.57 2.03 0.04
N GLY A 24 -18.34 1.53 0.12
CA GLY A 24 -17.68 1.20 1.37
C GLY A 24 -17.47 2.44 2.25
N ARG A 25 -17.61 2.27 3.56
CA ARG A 25 -17.50 3.37 4.52
C ARG A 25 -16.21 3.35 5.34
N ARG A 26 -15.43 2.27 5.24
CA ARG A 26 -14.11 2.12 5.88
C ARG A 26 -13.02 1.94 4.83
N GLN A 27 -13.00 2.85 3.87
CA GLN A 27 -12.10 2.79 2.73
C GLN A 27 -10.75 3.47 3.00
N SER A 28 -9.71 3.04 2.29
CA SER A 28 -8.33 3.55 2.33
C SER A 28 -7.88 3.98 0.93
N PRO A 29 -6.89 4.90 0.81
CA PRO A 29 -6.19 5.65 1.85
C PRO A 29 -7.03 6.81 2.42
N ILE A 30 -6.54 7.51 3.45
CA ILE A 30 -7.21 8.66 4.08
C ILE A 30 -6.28 9.86 4.26
N ASP A 31 -6.86 11.03 4.56
CA ASP A 31 -6.10 12.17 5.06
C ASP A 31 -6.13 12.17 6.60
N ILE A 32 -5.02 11.85 7.22
CA ILE A 32 -4.84 11.82 8.67
C ILE A 32 -4.69 13.26 9.17
N ARG A 33 -5.56 13.67 10.08
CA ARG A 33 -5.54 15.01 10.71
C ARG A 33 -5.06 14.91 12.17
N PRO A 34 -3.77 15.12 12.48
CA PRO A 34 -3.22 14.93 13.83
C PRO A 34 -3.97 15.67 14.92
N GLY A 35 -4.56 16.83 14.62
CA GLY A 35 -5.40 17.60 15.56
C GLY A 35 -6.75 16.94 15.93
N THR A 36 -7.18 15.92 15.18
CA THR A 36 -8.45 15.19 15.42
C THR A 36 -8.24 13.72 15.75
N THR A 37 -7.00 13.28 15.90
CA THR A 37 -6.66 11.90 16.28
C THR A 37 -6.91 11.67 17.77
N ALA A 38 -7.26 10.43 18.13
CA ALA A 38 -7.34 10.03 19.53
C ALA A 38 -5.96 9.52 19.99
N ARG A 39 -5.26 10.32 20.78
CA ARG A 39 -3.98 9.95 21.39
C ARG A 39 -4.20 8.92 22.49
N GLN A 40 -3.48 7.81 22.41
CA GLN A 40 -3.49 6.79 23.45
C GLN A 40 -2.20 5.98 23.46
N ALA A 41 -1.93 5.29 24.56
CA ALA A 41 -0.81 4.36 24.67
C ALA A 41 -1.05 3.12 23.79
N LEU A 42 -0.72 3.23 22.50
CA LEU A 42 -0.78 2.11 21.57
C LEU A 42 0.38 1.14 21.83
N PRO A 43 0.17 -0.19 21.61
CA PRO A 43 1.23 -1.17 21.75
C PRO A 43 2.42 -0.86 20.81
N PRO A 44 3.68 -1.13 21.22
CA PRO A 44 4.83 -0.94 20.35
C PRO A 44 4.78 -1.87 19.14
N LEU A 45 5.30 -1.41 18.02
CA LEU A 45 5.50 -2.20 16.81
C LEU A 45 6.83 -2.97 16.93
N ASN A 46 6.76 -4.28 17.07
CA ASN A 46 7.93 -5.14 17.14
C ASN A 46 8.10 -5.87 15.80
N PHE A 47 8.98 -5.34 14.96
CA PHE A 47 9.31 -5.93 13.67
C PHE A 47 10.43 -6.96 13.82
N ASP A 48 10.13 -8.21 13.45
CA ASP A 48 11.08 -9.32 13.37
C ASP A 48 11.20 -9.74 11.90
N TYR A 49 11.89 -8.92 11.11
CA TYR A 49 12.08 -9.14 9.69
C TYR A 49 13.47 -9.71 9.41
N HIS A 50 13.52 -10.61 8.46
CA HIS A 50 14.74 -11.28 8.01
C HIS A 50 14.91 -11.08 6.51
N ALA A 51 16.18 -11.03 6.08
CA ALA A 51 16.51 -11.05 4.66
C ALA A 51 15.98 -12.34 4.01
N ALA A 52 15.41 -12.19 2.83
CA ALA A 52 14.82 -13.28 2.06
C ALA A 52 15.28 -13.21 0.59
N PRO A 53 15.27 -14.33 -0.16
CA PRO A 53 15.47 -14.29 -1.60
C PRO A 53 14.48 -13.32 -2.26
N LEU A 54 14.98 -12.48 -3.17
CA LEU A 54 14.16 -11.51 -3.88
C LEU A 54 13.18 -12.23 -4.82
N LYS A 55 11.89 -11.97 -4.63
CA LYS A 55 10.80 -12.44 -5.48
C LYS A 55 9.95 -11.25 -5.90
N LEU A 56 10.11 -10.83 -7.13
CA LEU A 56 9.33 -9.74 -7.73
C LEU A 56 8.10 -10.32 -8.44
N ALA A 57 6.98 -9.64 -8.33
CA ALA A 57 5.77 -9.91 -9.11
C ALA A 57 5.28 -8.57 -9.67
N ASP A 58 5.40 -8.39 -10.96
CA ASP A 58 4.94 -7.21 -11.69
C ASP A 58 3.58 -7.51 -12.34
N ASP A 59 2.55 -6.79 -11.91
CA ASP A 59 1.18 -6.93 -12.45
C ASP A 59 0.80 -5.77 -13.41
N GLY A 60 1.77 -4.96 -13.81
CA GLY A 60 1.58 -3.79 -14.66
C GLY A 60 1.08 -2.55 -13.91
N HIS A 61 0.57 -2.69 -12.70
CA HIS A 61 0.09 -1.61 -11.85
C HIS A 61 1.12 -1.23 -10.77
N THR A 62 1.78 -2.22 -10.21
CA THR A 62 2.88 -2.06 -9.25
C THR A 62 3.80 -3.28 -9.29
N VAL A 63 4.98 -3.14 -8.71
CA VAL A 63 5.84 -4.29 -8.42
C VAL A 63 5.71 -4.68 -6.96
N ARG A 64 5.40 -5.97 -6.71
CA ARG A 64 5.34 -6.55 -5.37
C ARG A 64 6.61 -7.34 -5.08
N VAL A 65 7.17 -7.11 -3.92
CA VAL A 65 8.24 -7.96 -3.39
C VAL A 65 7.60 -8.95 -2.42
N ARG A 66 7.58 -10.24 -2.78
CA ARG A 66 6.92 -11.29 -2.00
C ARG A 66 7.87 -11.91 -0.97
N PHE A 67 7.31 -12.23 0.19
CA PHE A 67 8.02 -12.91 1.27
C PHE A 67 7.40 -14.28 1.56
N GLY A 68 8.25 -15.22 1.95
CA GLY A 68 7.83 -16.48 2.57
C GLY A 68 7.64 -16.33 4.08
N ARG A 69 7.54 -17.47 4.76
CA ARG A 69 7.50 -17.47 6.23
C ARG A 69 8.83 -16.99 6.81
N GLY A 70 8.77 -16.40 8.03
CA GLY A 70 9.94 -16.04 8.82
C GLY A 70 10.02 -14.58 9.21
N SER A 71 9.42 -13.66 8.41
CA SER A 71 9.34 -12.24 8.77
C SER A 71 7.96 -11.92 9.34
N GLU A 72 7.90 -11.30 10.52
CA GLU A 72 6.64 -10.97 11.18
C GLU A 72 6.67 -9.58 11.85
N LEU A 73 5.49 -9.02 12.05
CA LEU A 73 5.22 -7.88 12.91
C LEU A 73 4.38 -8.35 14.09
N ARG A 74 4.78 -7.97 15.32
CA ARG A 74 4.00 -8.19 16.54
C ARG A 74 3.48 -6.87 17.08
N ILE A 75 2.18 -6.82 17.36
CA ILE A 75 1.49 -5.69 17.99
C ILE A 75 0.73 -6.22 19.21
N GLY A 76 1.22 -5.93 20.41
CA GLY A 76 0.70 -6.52 21.63
C GLY A 76 0.87 -8.05 21.61
N LYS A 77 -0.24 -8.79 21.66
CA LYS A 77 -0.26 -10.26 21.63
C LYS A 77 -0.40 -10.84 20.21
N GLU A 78 -0.80 -10.02 19.25
CA GLU A 78 -1.07 -10.45 17.87
C GLU A 78 0.21 -10.51 17.03
N ARG A 79 0.28 -11.53 16.18
CA ARG A 79 1.39 -11.74 15.23
C ARG A 79 0.86 -11.73 13.82
N TYR A 80 1.56 -11.00 12.93
CA TYR A 80 1.21 -10.83 11.53
C TYR A 80 2.43 -11.15 10.66
N GLY A 81 2.38 -12.24 9.91
CA GLY A 81 3.44 -12.62 8.96
C GLY A 81 3.46 -11.67 7.76
N LEU A 82 4.63 -11.16 7.42
CA LEU A 82 4.84 -10.32 6.23
C LEU A 82 4.59 -11.17 4.98
N GLN A 83 3.68 -10.71 4.11
CA GLN A 83 3.33 -11.37 2.86
C GLN A 83 4.09 -10.76 1.68
N GLN A 84 4.09 -9.43 1.60
CA GLN A 84 4.73 -8.67 0.52
C GLN A 84 4.82 -7.19 0.89
N PHE A 85 5.66 -6.46 0.16
CA PHE A 85 5.53 -5.01 0.07
C PHE A 85 5.48 -4.54 -1.40
N HIS A 86 4.92 -3.37 -1.61
CA HIS A 86 4.85 -2.69 -2.90
C HIS A 86 4.83 -1.19 -2.71
N PHE A 87 4.92 -0.44 -3.82
CA PHE A 87 5.00 1.02 -3.76
C PHE A 87 3.86 1.68 -4.52
N HIS A 88 3.49 2.87 -4.06
CA HIS A 88 2.55 3.78 -4.71
C HIS A 88 3.17 5.15 -4.96
N THR A 89 2.86 5.76 -6.09
CA THR A 89 3.20 7.14 -6.46
C THR A 89 1.94 7.83 -7.01
N PRO A 90 1.42 8.90 -6.34
CA PRO A 90 1.82 9.41 -5.01
C PRO A 90 1.60 8.40 -3.88
N GLY A 91 1.91 8.78 -2.63
CA GLY A 91 1.88 7.87 -1.49
C GLY A 91 0.50 7.40 -1.03
N GLY A 92 -0.56 8.01 -1.50
CA GLY A 92 -1.94 7.68 -1.13
C GLY A 92 -2.39 8.37 0.16
N ASP A 93 -1.96 7.87 1.34
CA ASP A 93 -2.28 8.54 2.60
C ASP A 93 -1.66 9.95 2.67
N ARG A 94 -2.41 10.89 3.28
CA ARG A 94 -1.94 12.23 3.58
C ARG A 94 -1.84 12.43 5.09
N ILE A 95 -0.95 13.31 5.53
CA ILE A 95 -0.87 13.76 6.92
C ILE A 95 -1.04 15.28 6.93
N ALA A 96 -2.04 15.78 7.61
CA ALA A 96 -2.39 17.21 7.67
C ALA A 96 -2.59 17.85 6.28
N GLY A 97 -3.07 17.07 5.30
CA GLY A 97 -3.24 17.48 3.90
C GLY A 97 -1.97 17.41 3.05
N GLU A 98 -0.80 17.15 3.64
CA GLU A 98 0.44 16.95 2.91
C GLU A 98 0.39 15.64 2.11
N GLU A 99 0.70 15.74 0.83
CA GLU A 99 0.86 14.59 -0.07
C GLU A 99 2.32 14.18 -0.15
N PHE A 100 2.58 12.90 -0.02
CA PHE A 100 3.92 12.33 -0.12
C PHE A 100 4.16 11.77 -1.53
N PRO A 101 5.36 11.98 -2.12
CA PRO A 101 5.65 11.55 -3.49
C PRO A 101 5.61 10.04 -3.70
N MET A 102 5.81 9.25 -2.63
CA MET A 102 5.79 7.79 -2.66
C MET A 102 5.40 7.22 -1.28
N ALA A 103 4.83 6.03 -1.27
CA ALA A 103 4.70 5.20 -0.08
C ALA A 103 5.05 3.74 -0.38
N ALA A 104 5.58 3.04 0.62
CA ALA A 104 5.65 1.58 0.65
C ALA A 104 4.50 1.04 1.52
N HIS A 105 3.74 0.09 1.00
CA HIS A 105 2.76 -0.68 1.75
C HIS A 105 3.31 -2.07 2.04
N LEU A 106 3.50 -2.40 3.31
CA LEU A 106 3.92 -3.72 3.76
C LEU A 106 2.68 -4.46 4.25
N LEU A 107 2.22 -5.44 3.47
CA LEU A 107 1.02 -6.21 3.78
C LEU A 107 1.35 -7.43 4.61
N HIS A 108 0.64 -7.58 5.72
CA HIS A 108 0.80 -8.68 6.67
C HIS A 108 -0.51 -9.42 6.84
N LYS A 109 -0.42 -10.66 7.33
CA LYS A 109 -1.58 -11.50 7.64
C LYS A 109 -1.38 -12.27 8.93
N SER A 110 -2.37 -12.23 9.83
CA SER A 110 -2.38 -13.03 11.04
C SER A 110 -2.77 -14.50 10.77
N ALA A 111 -2.61 -15.36 11.75
CA ALA A 111 -3.05 -16.75 11.68
C ALA A 111 -4.57 -16.89 11.50
N SER A 112 -5.36 -15.92 12.01
CA SER A 112 -6.82 -15.86 11.82
C SER A 112 -7.25 -15.31 10.47
N GLY A 113 -6.29 -14.86 9.62
CA GLY A 113 -6.58 -14.26 8.31
C GLY A 113 -6.75 -12.74 8.32
N GLN A 114 -6.67 -12.08 9.50
CA GLN A 114 -6.74 -10.63 9.61
C GLN A 114 -5.61 -9.97 8.83
N LEU A 115 -5.94 -9.01 7.96
CA LEU A 115 -4.97 -8.23 7.20
C LEU A 115 -4.54 -6.98 7.96
N LEU A 116 -3.26 -6.64 7.82
CA LEU A 116 -2.68 -5.42 8.35
C LEU A 116 -1.72 -4.83 7.32
N ALA A 117 -1.86 -3.54 7.02
CA ALA A 117 -0.98 -2.78 6.15
C ALA A 117 -0.15 -1.79 6.98
N VAL A 118 1.19 -1.93 6.94
CA VAL A 118 2.10 -0.90 7.43
C VAL A 118 2.44 0.01 6.26
N VAL A 119 2.24 1.32 6.44
CA VAL A 119 2.57 2.34 5.46
C VAL A 119 3.81 3.09 5.90
N VAL A 120 4.79 3.16 5.01
CA VAL A 120 5.98 3.98 5.14
C VAL A 120 5.95 5.04 4.05
N LEU A 121 5.78 6.29 4.46
CA LEU A 121 5.75 7.43 3.56
C LEU A 121 7.17 7.85 3.18
N PHE A 122 7.34 8.42 2.00
CA PHE A 122 8.62 8.95 1.55
C PHE A 122 8.49 10.43 1.23
N ARG A 123 9.57 11.17 1.49
CA ARG A 123 9.75 12.54 1.03
C ARG A 123 10.98 12.65 0.12
N LEU A 124 11.07 13.69 -0.66
CA LEU A 124 12.28 13.94 -1.44
C LEU A 124 13.46 14.28 -0.52
N GLY A 125 14.61 13.72 -0.84
CA GLY A 125 15.82 13.88 -0.06
C GLY A 125 16.97 13.05 -0.61
N LYS A 126 17.68 12.36 0.27
CA LYS A 126 18.80 11.48 -0.08
C LYS A 126 18.33 10.23 -0.81
N GLU A 127 19.25 9.62 -1.55
CA GLU A 127 19.02 8.33 -2.18
C GLU A 127 18.66 7.26 -1.14
N ASN A 128 17.64 6.47 -1.45
CA ASN A 128 17.23 5.33 -0.65
C ASN A 128 17.98 4.07 -1.08
N PRO A 129 18.75 3.42 -0.21
CA PRO A 129 19.56 2.25 -0.59
C PRO A 129 18.74 1.06 -1.09
N LEU A 130 17.55 0.81 -0.52
CA LEU A 130 16.70 -0.27 -0.98
C LEU A 130 16.18 0.00 -2.39
N LEU A 131 15.70 1.21 -2.67
CA LEU A 131 15.26 1.58 -4.01
C LEU A 131 16.43 1.55 -5.02
N ALA A 132 17.64 1.94 -4.61
CA ALA A 132 18.83 1.83 -5.47
C ALA A 132 19.09 0.39 -5.90
N SER A 133 18.90 -0.58 -5.00
CA SER A 133 19.09 -2.00 -5.29
C SER A 133 17.92 -2.62 -6.07
N LEU A 134 16.68 -2.19 -5.84
CA LEU A 134 15.48 -2.77 -6.45
C LEU A 134 15.16 -2.23 -7.84
N LEU A 135 15.28 -0.91 -8.05
CA LEU A 135 14.88 -0.27 -9.31
C LEU A 135 15.56 -0.86 -10.56
N PRO A 136 16.85 -1.25 -10.54
CA PRO A 136 17.49 -1.88 -11.68
C PRO A 136 16.95 -3.28 -12.03
N LEU A 137 16.31 -3.95 -11.04
CA LEU A 137 15.82 -5.33 -11.15
C LEU A 137 14.35 -5.41 -11.55
N ILE A 138 13.65 -4.29 -11.60
CA ILE A 138 12.25 -4.24 -12.06
C ILE A 138 12.24 -4.45 -13.57
N PRO A 139 11.52 -5.46 -14.09
CA PRO A 139 11.41 -5.71 -15.51
C PRO A 139 10.86 -4.51 -16.28
N ALA A 140 11.28 -4.30 -17.51
CA ALA A 140 10.78 -3.21 -18.36
C ALA A 140 9.30 -3.39 -18.72
N ARG A 141 8.79 -4.62 -18.68
CA ARG A 141 7.39 -4.97 -18.95
C ARG A 141 6.86 -5.87 -17.85
N ALA A 142 5.53 -5.86 -17.65
CA ALA A 142 4.88 -6.84 -16.78
C ALA A 142 5.02 -8.23 -17.38
N ASP A 143 5.81 -9.09 -16.75
CA ASP A 143 6.05 -10.48 -17.17
C ASP A 143 5.78 -11.49 -16.03
N GLY A 144 5.09 -11.05 -14.99
CA GLY A 144 4.71 -11.89 -13.86
C GLY A 144 5.81 -12.00 -12.79
N ASP A 145 6.16 -13.23 -12.43
CA ASP A 145 7.09 -13.49 -11.33
C ASP A 145 8.55 -13.53 -11.82
N HIS A 146 9.42 -12.76 -11.17
CA HIS A 146 10.85 -12.68 -11.45
C HIS A 146 11.64 -12.87 -10.15
N SER A 147 12.58 -13.82 -10.16
CA SER A 147 13.38 -14.16 -8.97
C SER A 147 14.85 -14.26 -9.35
N PRO A 148 15.60 -13.14 -9.35
CA PRO A 148 17.01 -13.14 -9.73
C PRO A 148 17.82 -13.98 -8.74
N MET A 149 18.65 -14.90 -9.28
CA MET A 149 19.43 -15.83 -8.50
C MET A 149 20.46 -15.08 -7.62
N GLY A 150 20.58 -15.47 -6.36
CA GLY A 150 21.57 -14.94 -5.44
C GLY A 150 21.27 -13.54 -4.89
N VAL A 151 20.15 -12.93 -5.30
CA VAL A 151 19.73 -11.61 -4.79
C VAL A 151 18.81 -11.77 -3.59
N THR A 152 19.10 -11.04 -2.52
CA THR A 152 18.27 -10.99 -1.31
C THR A 152 17.70 -9.59 -1.09
N VAL A 153 16.59 -9.51 -0.38
CA VAL A 153 15.95 -8.27 0.06
C VAL A 153 15.66 -8.33 1.55
N ASP A 154 15.84 -7.19 2.23
CA ASP A 154 15.56 -7.06 3.66
C ASP A 154 14.54 -5.94 3.87
N ALA A 155 13.33 -6.31 4.31
CA ALA A 155 12.26 -5.34 4.56
C ALA A 155 12.55 -4.39 5.75
N ARG A 156 13.55 -4.68 6.60
CA ARG A 156 14.00 -3.76 7.65
C ARG A 156 14.47 -2.42 7.07
N SER A 157 14.98 -2.43 5.84
CA SER A 157 15.42 -1.22 5.12
C SER A 157 14.29 -0.24 4.80
N LEU A 158 13.02 -0.67 4.92
CA LEU A 158 11.83 0.18 4.81
C LEU A 158 11.37 0.75 6.15
N LEU A 159 12.06 0.47 7.24
CA LEU A 159 11.61 0.91 8.55
C LEU A 159 12.40 2.16 8.99
N PRO A 160 11.75 3.32 9.20
CA PRO A 160 12.40 4.49 9.78
C PRO A 160 12.85 4.21 11.23
N SER A 161 13.75 5.02 11.79
CA SER A 161 14.21 4.87 13.19
C SER A 161 13.08 5.12 14.19
N GLY A 162 12.24 6.14 13.95
CA GLY A 162 11.06 6.42 14.76
C GLY A 162 9.93 5.42 14.48
N ARG A 163 9.30 4.94 15.56
CA ARG A 163 8.22 3.93 15.49
C ARG A 163 6.86 4.48 15.89
N GLY A 164 6.74 5.81 16.07
CA GLY A 164 5.44 6.45 16.24
C GLY A 164 4.54 6.21 15.02
N TYR A 165 3.23 6.00 15.24
CA TYR A 165 2.32 5.64 14.18
C TYR A 165 0.90 6.13 14.42
N PHE A 166 0.15 6.24 13.33
CA PHE A 166 -1.30 6.34 13.31
C PHE A 166 -1.90 4.97 13.00
N ARG A 167 -3.09 4.70 13.53
CA ARG A 167 -3.80 3.44 13.33
C ARG A 167 -5.26 3.69 13.02
N TYR A 168 -5.80 3.03 11.97
CA TYR A 168 -7.21 3.15 11.62
C TYR A 168 -7.73 1.89 10.90
N PRO A 169 -9.03 1.55 11.04
CA PRO A 169 -9.64 0.49 10.25
C PRO A 169 -9.90 0.97 8.82
N GLY A 170 -9.46 0.18 7.84
CA GLY A 170 -9.53 0.54 6.42
C GLY A 170 -9.84 -0.63 5.49
N SER A 171 -9.37 -0.53 4.25
CA SER A 171 -9.63 -1.48 3.17
C SER A 171 -8.39 -1.79 2.35
N LEU A 172 -8.47 -2.77 1.47
CA LEU A 172 -7.59 -2.84 0.30
C LEU A 172 -7.83 -1.62 -0.61
N THR A 173 -6.78 -1.16 -1.30
CA THR A 173 -6.85 0.00 -2.20
C THR A 173 -7.09 -0.35 -3.65
N ALA A 174 -7.03 -1.65 -3.98
CA ALA A 174 -7.38 -2.19 -5.30
C ALA A 174 -8.73 -2.92 -5.23
N PRO A 175 -9.49 -2.95 -6.32
CA PRO A 175 -10.74 -3.70 -6.39
C PRO A 175 -10.58 -5.16 -5.93
N PRO A 176 -11.53 -5.69 -5.16
CA PRO A 176 -12.85 -5.14 -4.82
C PRO A 176 -12.88 -4.20 -3.59
N CYS A 177 -11.76 -3.63 -3.15
CA CYS A 177 -11.65 -2.69 -2.02
C CYS A 177 -12.21 -3.27 -0.70
N THR A 178 -11.94 -4.54 -0.47
CA THR A 178 -12.43 -5.28 0.72
C THR A 178 -12.03 -4.58 2.00
N GLU A 179 -13.00 -4.28 2.84
CA GLU A 179 -12.82 -3.68 4.17
C GLU A 179 -12.32 -4.70 5.19
N GLY A 180 -11.93 -4.22 6.37
CA GLY A 180 -11.41 -5.06 7.45
C GLY A 180 -9.88 -5.19 7.45
N VAL A 181 -9.18 -4.32 6.73
CA VAL A 181 -7.71 -4.19 6.81
C VAL A 181 -7.36 -3.19 7.90
N GLU A 182 -6.51 -3.57 8.81
CA GLU A 182 -5.95 -2.65 9.81
C GLU A 182 -4.80 -1.86 9.19
N TRP A 183 -4.83 -0.53 9.30
CA TRP A 183 -3.81 0.35 8.75
C TRP A 183 -2.95 0.95 9.85
N VAL A 184 -1.65 0.88 9.67
CA VAL A 184 -0.61 1.42 10.55
C VAL A 184 0.28 2.33 9.72
N VAL A 185 0.13 3.64 9.83
CA VAL A 185 0.91 4.64 9.09
C VAL A 185 2.01 5.17 9.97
N LEU A 186 3.27 4.91 9.62
CA LEU A 186 4.41 5.39 10.38
C LEU A 186 4.54 6.90 10.25
N LYS A 187 4.76 7.60 11.39
CA LYS A 187 4.83 9.07 11.45
C LYS A 187 6.08 9.62 10.76
N GLN A 188 7.20 8.91 10.87
CA GLN A 188 8.47 9.34 10.30
C GLN A 188 8.60 8.85 8.86
N PRO A 189 8.69 9.74 7.86
CA PRO A 189 8.95 9.34 6.49
C PRO A 189 10.40 8.91 6.31
N LEU A 190 10.63 8.07 5.29
CA LEU A 190 11.93 7.85 4.69
C LEU A 190 12.23 8.89 3.61
N GLU A 191 13.45 8.88 3.09
CA GLU A 191 13.83 9.71 1.96
C GLU A 191 14.03 8.86 0.69
N LEU A 192 13.78 9.48 -0.47
CA LEU A 192 14.18 8.99 -1.77
C LEU A 192 14.68 10.16 -2.61
N SER A 193 15.62 9.91 -3.53
CA SER A 193 16.11 10.95 -4.44
C SER A 193 15.08 11.26 -5.53
N PRO A 194 15.09 12.50 -6.09
CA PRO A 194 14.26 12.84 -7.25
C PRO A 194 14.47 11.89 -8.43
N ALA A 195 15.70 11.43 -8.66
CA ALA A 195 16.03 10.48 -9.72
C ALA A 195 15.39 9.11 -9.51
N GLN A 196 15.36 8.60 -8.27
CA GLN A 196 14.67 7.34 -7.94
C GLN A 196 13.17 7.45 -8.16
N LEU A 197 12.56 8.54 -7.70
CA LEU A 197 11.14 8.81 -7.94
C LEU A 197 10.82 8.85 -9.44
N ALA A 198 11.59 9.62 -10.21
CA ALA A 198 11.39 9.74 -11.66
C ALA A 198 11.52 8.36 -12.34
N ARG A 199 12.53 7.56 -11.97
CA ARG A 199 12.71 6.21 -12.53
C ARG A 199 11.54 5.28 -12.21
N TYR A 200 11.02 5.29 -10.98
CA TYR A 200 9.86 4.47 -10.61
C TYR A 200 8.62 4.90 -11.39
N ARG A 201 8.39 6.22 -11.51
CA ARG A 201 7.23 6.80 -12.20
C ARG A 201 7.23 6.54 -13.71
N GLN A 202 8.36 6.30 -14.34
CA GLN A 202 8.39 5.87 -15.76
C GLN A 202 7.58 4.60 -16.01
N ARG A 203 7.44 3.76 -14.98
CA ARG A 203 6.75 2.48 -15.08
C ARG A 203 5.40 2.47 -14.34
N PHE A 204 5.32 3.12 -13.18
CA PHE A 204 4.21 3.05 -12.25
C PHE A 204 3.79 4.45 -11.77
N ALA A 205 3.48 5.36 -12.71
CA ALA A 205 2.95 6.66 -12.37
C ALA A 205 1.48 6.57 -11.94
N ASP A 206 1.08 7.42 -10.98
CA ASP A 206 -0.30 7.65 -10.56
C ASP A 206 -1.09 6.37 -10.23
N ASN A 207 -0.39 5.41 -9.58
CA ASN A 207 -0.95 4.11 -9.20
C ASN A 207 -1.57 4.09 -7.80
N ALA A 208 -1.69 5.22 -7.11
CA ALA A 208 -2.38 5.33 -5.84
C ALA A 208 -3.87 5.64 -6.04
N ARG A 209 -4.70 5.02 -5.20
CA ARG A 209 -6.11 5.40 -5.08
C ARG A 209 -6.23 6.77 -4.42
N ALA A 210 -7.20 7.58 -4.83
CA ALA A 210 -7.54 8.85 -4.18
C ALA A 210 -7.91 8.64 -2.69
N VAL A 211 -7.66 9.67 -1.86
CA VAL A 211 -8.04 9.67 -0.44
C VAL A 211 -9.55 9.53 -0.27
N GLN A 212 -9.94 8.76 0.74
CA GLN A 212 -11.33 8.40 1.03
C GLN A 212 -11.84 9.12 2.28
N PRO A 213 -13.14 9.41 2.38
CA PRO A 213 -13.73 10.02 3.55
C PRO A 213 -13.58 9.15 4.80
N LEU A 214 -13.39 9.77 5.96
CA LEU A 214 -13.31 9.07 7.26
C LEU A 214 -14.61 8.40 7.67
N HIS A 215 -15.76 8.96 7.31
CA HIS A 215 -17.09 8.47 7.69
C HIS A 215 -17.22 8.23 9.21
N GLY A 216 -16.66 9.11 10.02
CA GLY A 216 -16.70 9.03 11.49
C GLY A 216 -15.74 8.01 12.12
N ARG A 217 -14.86 7.40 11.33
CA ARG A 217 -13.80 6.55 11.90
C ARG A 217 -12.85 7.36 12.77
N VAL A 218 -12.46 6.78 13.89
CA VAL A 218 -11.42 7.35 14.76
C VAL A 218 -10.06 6.88 14.27
N VAL A 219 -9.15 7.84 14.08
CA VAL A 219 -7.74 7.56 13.85
C VAL A 219 -7.05 7.62 15.21
N LEU A 220 -6.43 6.51 15.61
CA LEU A 220 -5.65 6.42 16.84
C LEU A 220 -4.23 6.92 16.57
N GLU A 221 -3.62 7.56 17.57
CA GLU A 221 -2.27 8.10 17.47
C GLU A 221 -1.42 7.63 18.65
N SER A 222 -0.27 7.01 18.36
CA SER A 222 0.73 6.69 19.38
C SER A 222 1.42 7.97 19.89
N PRO A 223 1.96 7.96 21.09
CA PRO A 223 2.76 9.04 21.62
C PRO A 223 3.91 9.46 20.70
#